data_d0ac169bae185e1baa5911002de778fc
#
_entry.id   d0ac169bae185e1baa5911002de778fc
#
_cell.length_a   1.000
_cell.length_b   1.000
_cell.length_c   1.000
_cell.angle_alpha   90.00
_cell.angle_beta   90.00
_cell.angle_gamma   90.00
#
_symmetry.space_group_name_H-M   'P 1'
#
loop_
_entity.id
_entity.type
_entity.pdbx_description
1 polymer ?
#
loop_
_entity_poly.entity_id
_entity_poly.type
_entity_poly.pdbx_seq_one_letter_code
_entity_poly.pdbx_strand_id
1 'polypeptide(L)'
;MDELLTTPPPYRHTQIGYPMLAGMALGTLTQVRALLRDKRAGRPRRWLYAPGLLVFAALMLAFSRLTVVVDETRVSVGFGGGLARRRFELHTIEAARTVKVPWLAGWGIRLTPQGWLYNAWGRGAVQLRLAGGRRFTIGTDEPDALLAAIERAGEGLGAA
;
A
#
# COMPACT_ATOMS: atom_id res chain seq x y z
N MET A 1 -40.09 4.26 -15.31
CA MET A 1 -39.94 2.82 -15.16
C MET A 1 -38.54 2.52 -15.63
N ASP A 2 -37.57 3.12 -14.92
CA ASP A 2 -36.13 2.96 -15.12
C ASP A 2 -35.51 2.73 -13.76
N GLU A 3 -35.49 1.48 -13.35
CA GLU A 3 -34.58 1.03 -12.33
C GLU A 3 -33.20 0.98 -13.00
N LEU A 4 -32.60 2.16 -13.13
CA LEU A 4 -31.21 2.32 -13.47
C LEU A 4 -30.44 1.46 -12.44
N LEU A 5 -29.93 0.33 -12.90
CA LEU A 5 -28.93 -0.48 -12.23
C LEU A 5 -27.76 0.46 -11.91
N THR A 6 -27.89 1.17 -10.79
CA THR A 6 -26.81 1.99 -10.26
C THR A 6 -25.73 1.03 -9.81
N THR A 7 -24.80 0.78 -10.71
CA THR A 7 -23.55 0.12 -10.37
C THR A 7 -23.00 0.76 -9.10
N PRO A 8 -22.82 0.01 -8.02
CA PRO A 8 -22.32 0.59 -6.78
C PRO A 8 -21.01 1.30 -7.07
N PRO A 9 -20.79 2.50 -6.50
CA PRO A 9 -19.56 3.24 -6.75
C PRO A 9 -18.36 2.37 -6.39
N PRO A 10 -17.29 2.39 -7.22
CA PRO A 10 -16.12 1.57 -6.96
C PRO A 10 -15.52 1.94 -5.61
N TYR A 11 -15.22 0.94 -4.77
CA TYR A 11 -14.53 1.18 -3.50
C TYR A 11 -13.11 1.69 -3.80
N ARG A 12 -12.76 2.82 -3.22
CA ARG A 12 -11.41 3.38 -3.33
C ARG A 12 -10.97 3.92 -1.98
N HIS A 13 -9.91 3.34 -1.46
CA HIS A 13 -9.30 3.77 -0.22
C HIS A 13 -7.80 3.97 -0.37
N THR A 14 -7.25 4.99 0.30
CA THR A 14 -5.81 5.27 0.29
C THR A 14 -5.32 5.40 1.71
N GLN A 15 -4.56 4.43 2.14
CA GLN A 15 -3.87 4.43 3.43
C GLN A 15 -2.57 5.22 3.34
N ILE A 16 -2.32 6.10 4.32
CA ILE A 16 -1.09 6.89 4.41
C ILE A 16 -0.15 6.26 5.46
N GLY A 17 1.08 5.99 5.06
CA GLY A 17 2.14 5.46 5.91
C GLY A 17 2.80 6.54 6.75
N TYR A 18 2.15 7.01 7.81
CA TYR A 18 2.68 8.04 8.70
C TYR A 18 4.09 7.77 9.24
N PRO A 19 4.48 6.54 9.65
CA PRO A 19 5.84 6.28 10.09
C PRO A 19 6.91 6.46 9.02
N MET A 20 6.57 6.15 7.75
CA MET A 20 7.49 6.41 6.64
C MET A 20 7.71 7.90 6.47
N LEU A 21 6.64 8.70 6.56
CA LEU A 21 6.73 10.17 6.50
C LEU A 21 7.51 10.74 7.68
N ALA A 22 7.30 10.23 8.89
CA ALA A 22 8.05 10.65 10.07
C ALA A 22 9.54 10.28 9.96
N GLY A 23 9.86 9.08 9.48
CA GLY A 23 11.23 8.64 9.20
C GLY A 23 11.91 9.51 8.15
N MET A 24 11.20 9.89 7.09
CA MET A 24 11.70 10.81 6.07
C MET A 24 12.00 12.21 6.66
N ALA A 25 11.07 12.75 7.47
CA ALA A 25 11.26 14.05 8.10
C ALA A 25 12.48 14.04 9.04
N LEU A 26 12.64 12.99 9.87
CA LEU A 26 13.78 12.83 10.75
C LEU A 26 15.09 12.66 9.97
N GLY A 27 15.10 11.83 8.93
CA GLY A 27 16.25 11.62 8.06
C GLY A 27 16.67 12.91 7.36
N THR A 28 15.71 13.67 6.83
CA THR A 28 15.97 14.98 6.22
C THR A 28 16.56 15.96 7.23
N LEU A 29 16.00 16.04 8.43
CA LEU A 29 16.48 16.92 9.48
C LEU A 29 17.92 16.59 9.90
N THR A 30 18.26 15.31 10.05
CA THR A 30 19.62 14.87 10.39
C THR A 30 20.62 15.23 9.28
N GLN A 31 20.25 15.05 8.02
CA GLN A 31 21.07 15.41 6.86
C GLN A 31 21.28 16.92 6.75
N VAL A 32 20.22 17.72 6.94
CA VAL A 32 20.33 19.19 6.97
C VAL A 32 21.29 19.65 8.08
N ARG A 33 21.16 19.07 9.27
CA ARG A 33 22.08 19.37 10.38
C ARG A 33 23.52 18.99 10.06
N ALA A 34 23.76 17.84 9.43
CA ALA A 34 25.09 17.43 9.00
C ALA A 34 25.68 18.40 7.96
N LEU A 35 24.88 18.78 6.95
CA LEU A 35 25.27 19.77 5.94
C LEU A 35 25.65 21.13 6.54
N LEU A 36 24.90 21.61 7.54
CA LEU A 36 25.18 22.86 8.22
C LEU A 36 26.47 22.79 9.05
N ARG A 37 26.73 21.65 9.70
CA ARG A 37 27.98 21.40 10.43
C ARG A 37 29.19 21.37 9.50
N ASP A 38 29.11 20.65 8.37
CA ASP A 38 30.17 20.53 7.40
C ASP A 38 30.47 21.87 6.70
N LYS A 39 29.43 22.71 6.50
CA LYS A 39 29.63 24.09 5.99
C LYS A 39 30.49 24.90 6.95
N ARG A 40 30.28 24.78 8.26
CA ARG A 40 31.08 25.49 9.26
C ARG A 40 32.52 24.96 9.38
N ALA A 41 32.70 23.67 9.07
CA ALA A 41 34.01 23.00 9.11
C ALA A 41 34.82 23.09 7.83
N GLY A 42 34.34 23.82 6.81
CA GLY A 42 35.04 24.02 5.53
C GLY A 42 35.19 22.75 4.65
N ARG A 43 34.42 21.72 4.89
CA ARG A 43 34.52 20.43 4.16
C ARG A 43 33.75 20.47 2.83
N PRO A 44 34.40 20.22 1.66
CA PRO A 44 33.77 20.39 0.35
C PRO A 44 32.88 19.20 -0.09
N ARG A 45 32.78 18.10 0.67
CA ARG A 45 32.19 16.82 0.25
C ARG A 45 30.65 16.71 0.35
N ARG A 46 29.98 17.77 0.76
CA ARG A 46 28.51 17.77 1.01
C ARG A 46 27.63 17.47 -0.22
N TRP A 47 28.07 17.77 -1.43
CA TRP A 47 27.33 17.47 -2.67
C TRP A 47 27.19 15.97 -2.96
N LEU A 48 28.06 15.13 -2.38
CA LEU A 48 27.99 13.67 -2.52
C LEU A 48 26.77 13.05 -1.80
N TYR A 49 26.23 13.72 -0.79
CA TYR A 49 25.07 13.21 -0.03
C TYR A 49 23.71 13.59 -0.65
N ALA A 50 23.70 14.65 -1.48
CA ALA A 50 22.46 15.16 -2.06
C ALA A 50 21.72 14.13 -2.95
N PRO A 51 22.38 13.38 -3.86
CA PRO A 51 21.72 12.36 -4.67
C PRO A 51 21.10 11.25 -3.81
N GLY A 52 21.82 10.78 -2.78
CA GLY A 52 21.32 9.77 -1.86
C GLY A 52 20.08 10.22 -1.09
N LEU A 53 20.06 11.48 -0.64
CA LEU A 53 18.91 12.06 0.03
C LEU A 53 17.70 12.18 -0.89
N LEU A 54 17.91 12.60 -2.14
CA LEU A 54 16.84 12.70 -3.14
C LEU A 54 16.24 11.33 -3.45
N VAL A 55 17.07 10.31 -3.67
CA VAL A 55 16.61 8.93 -3.89
C VAL A 55 15.85 8.41 -2.68
N PHE A 56 16.38 8.63 -1.47
CA PHE A 56 15.71 8.22 -0.23
C PHE A 56 14.34 8.90 -0.08
N ALA A 57 14.27 10.21 -0.29
CA ALA A 57 13.02 10.95 -0.23
C ALA A 57 12.01 10.48 -1.29
N ALA A 58 12.46 10.24 -2.52
CA ALA A 58 11.61 9.72 -3.59
C ALA A 58 11.04 8.33 -3.25
N LEU A 59 11.87 7.43 -2.72
CA LEU A 59 11.43 6.09 -2.30
C LEU A 59 10.44 6.17 -1.14
N MET A 60 10.71 7.00 -0.13
CA MET A 60 9.79 7.19 1.00
C MET A 60 8.44 7.76 0.56
N LEU A 61 8.43 8.73 -0.33
CA LEU A 61 7.20 9.27 -0.91
C LEU A 61 6.46 8.23 -1.75
N ALA A 62 7.19 7.46 -2.57
CA ALA A 62 6.62 6.40 -3.38
C ALA A 62 5.91 5.33 -2.54
N PHE A 63 6.49 4.95 -1.40
CA PHE A 63 5.93 3.90 -0.53
C PHE A 63 5.07 4.43 0.63
N SER A 64 4.89 5.75 0.73
CA SER A 64 4.08 6.36 1.80
C SER A 64 2.58 6.22 1.61
N ARG A 65 2.10 5.86 0.40
CA ARG A 65 0.67 5.78 0.07
C ARG A 65 0.35 4.45 -0.58
N LEU A 66 -0.53 3.69 0.03
CA LEU A 66 -1.09 2.46 -0.51
C LEU A 66 -2.54 2.72 -0.92
N THR A 67 -2.85 2.62 -2.20
CA THR A 67 -4.21 2.79 -2.71
C THR A 67 -4.77 1.43 -3.11
N VAL A 68 -5.98 1.14 -2.64
CA VAL A 68 -6.77 -0.02 -3.00
C VAL A 68 -8.02 0.45 -3.73
N VAL A 69 -8.33 -0.20 -4.84
CA VAL A 69 -9.54 0.05 -5.63
C VAL A 69 -10.19 -1.31 -5.90
N VAL A 70 -11.46 -1.43 -5.57
CA VAL A 70 -12.29 -2.57 -5.94
C VAL A 70 -13.32 -2.08 -6.94
N ASP A 71 -13.25 -2.58 -8.15
CA ASP A 71 -14.26 -2.37 -9.19
C ASP A 71 -15.06 -3.67 -9.44
N GLU A 72 -15.99 -3.66 -10.37
CA GLU A 72 -16.91 -4.77 -10.64
C GLU A 72 -16.21 -6.06 -11.05
N THR A 73 -14.99 -6.00 -11.55
CA THR A 73 -14.27 -7.14 -12.15
C THR A 73 -12.97 -7.46 -11.43
N ARG A 74 -12.40 -6.53 -10.68
CA ARG A 74 -11.04 -6.68 -10.14
C ARG A 74 -10.78 -5.90 -8.86
N VAL A 75 -9.80 -6.38 -8.11
CA VAL A 75 -9.16 -5.68 -7.00
C VAL A 75 -7.79 -5.19 -7.46
N SER A 76 -7.56 -3.89 -7.39
CA SER A 76 -6.28 -3.24 -7.72
C SER A 76 -5.65 -2.68 -6.45
N VAL A 77 -4.40 -2.99 -6.21
CA VAL A 77 -3.62 -2.47 -5.09
C VAL A 77 -2.30 -1.92 -5.59
N GLY A 78 -1.87 -0.77 -5.10
CA GLY A 78 -0.61 -0.19 -5.54
C GLY A 78 -0.07 0.89 -4.63
N PHE A 79 1.25 1.00 -4.60
CA PHE A 79 1.96 2.07 -3.95
C PHE A 79 2.23 3.25 -4.89
N GLY A 80 2.36 4.46 -4.32
CA GLY A 80 2.87 5.64 -5.00
C GLY A 80 2.14 6.01 -6.29
N GLY A 81 0.81 5.93 -6.30
CA GLY A 81 0.03 6.24 -7.49
C GLY A 81 0.14 5.21 -8.63
N GLY A 82 0.73 4.05 -8.36
CA GLY A 82 0.78 2.95 -9.32
C GLY A 82 2.18 2.44 -9.67
N LEU A 83 3.24 2.94 -9.02
CA LEU A 83 4.62 2.48 -9.23
C LEU A 83 4.78 0.97 -8.98
N ALA A 84 4.11 0.43 -7.98
CA ALA A 84 4.09 -1.00 -7.67
C ALA A 84 2.64 -1.47 -7.57
N ARG A 85 2.02 -1.69 -8.72
CA ARG A 85 0.61 -2.09 -8.82
C ARG A 85 0.48 -3.59 -9.03
N ARG A 86 -0.49 -4.19 -8.31
CA ARG A 86 -1.01 -5.54 -8.56
C ARG A 86 -2.51 -5.47 -8.83
N ARG A 87 -2.98 -6.34 -9.70
CA ARG A 87 -4.40 -6.49 -10.05
C ARG A 87 -4.77 -7.94 -9.91
N PHE A 88 -5.95 -8.18 -9.36
CA PHE A 88 -6.52 -9.50 -9.15
C PHE A 88 -7.93 -9.48 -9.72
N GLU A 89 -8.21 -10.32 -10.68
CA GLU A 89 -9.55 -10.50 -11.20
C GLU A 89 -10.40 -11.18 -10.12
N LEU A 90 -11.61 -10.67 -9.85
CA LEU A 90 -12.47 -11.16 -8.77
C LEU A 90 -12.76 -12.65 -8.91
N HIS A 91 -12.98 -13.14 -10.13
CA HIS A 91 -13.22 -14.57 -10.37
C HIS A 91 -12.03 -15.48 -10.01
N THR A 92 -10.82 -14.93 -9.83
CA THR A 92 -9.65 -15.69 -9.38
C THR A 92 -9.50 -15.69 -7.86
N ILE A 93 -10.32 -14.93 -7.14
CA ILE A 93 -10.29 -14.85 -5.68
C ILE A 93 -11.25 -15.90 -5.13
N GLU A 94 -10.69 -16.96 -4.53
CA GLU A 94 -11.47 -18.06 -3.93
C GLU A 94 -12.03 -17.67 -2.56
N ALA A 95 -11.32 -16.85 -1.80
CA ALA A 95 -11.75 -16.37 -0.50
C ALA A 95 -11.02 -15.08 -0.13
N ALA A 96 -11.68 -14.24 0.63
CA ALA A 96 -11.11 -13.06 1.29
C ALA A 96 -11.45 -13.14 2.79
N ARG A 97 -10.55 -12.64 3.63
CA ARG A 97 -10.77 -12.56 5.07
C ARG A 97 -9.98 -11.45 5.70
N THR A 98 -10.46 -10.87 6.77
CA THR A 98 -9.68 -9.94 7.60
C THR A 98 -8.63 -10.70 8.40
N VAL A 99 -7.43 -10.13 8.49
CA VAL A 99 -6.31 -10.67 9.25
C VAL A 99 -5.55 -9.56 9.97
N LYS A 100 -4.84 -9.92 11.05
CA LYS A 100 -3.92 -8.99 11.72
C LYS A 100 -2.49 -9.31 11.30
N VAL A 101 -1.82 -8.31 10.73
CA VAL A 101 -0.40 -8.41 10.37
C VAL A 101 0.44 -8.23 11.63
N PRO A 102 1.39 -9.15 11.94
CA PRO A 102 2.33 -8.93 13.02
C PRO A 102 3.15 -7.65 12.78
N TRP A 103 3.43 -6.90 13.84
CA TRP A 103 4.20 -5.66 13.72
C TRP A 103 5.61 -5.88 13.15
N LEU A 104 6.21 -7.05 13.41
CA LEU A 104 7.51 -7.49 12.87
C LEU A 104 7.49 -7.71 11.35
N ALA A 105 6.31 -7.94 10.74
CA ALA A 105 6.20 -8.03 9.29
C ALA A 105 6.53 -6.71 8.59
N GLY A 106 6.48 -5.58 9.34
CA GLY A 106 6.87 -4.25 8.88
C GLY A 106 5.97 -3.67 7.80
N TRP A 107 6.48 -2.66 7.12
CA TRP A 107 5.78 -1.90 6.08
C TRP A 107 6.43 -2.08 4.72
N GLY A 108 5.72 -1.68 3.66
CA GLY A 108 6.15 -1.80 2.28
C GLY A 108 5.66 -3.07 1.60
N ILE A 109 6.43 -3.53 0.62
CA ILE A 109 6.17 -4.75 -0.15
C ILE A 109 7.09 -5.84 0.37
N ARG A 110 6.51 -6.96 0.82
CA ARG A 110 7.27 -8.07 1.39
C ARG A 110 6.71 -9.41 0.97
N LEU A 111 7.60 -10.39 0.85
CA LEU A 111 7.26 -11.80 0.77
C LEU A 111 7.28 -12.38 2.18
N THR A 112 6.16 -12.95 2.60
CA THR A 112 6.00 -13.61 3.90
C THR A 112 5.75 -15.10 3.68
N PRO A 113 5.86 -15.97 4.72
CA PRO A 113 5.48 -17.38 4.61
C PRO A 113 4.01 -17.58 4.16
N GLN A 114 3.14 -16.58 4.39
CA GLN A 114 1.74 -16.59 3.98
C GLN A 114 1.50 -15.94 2.60
N GLY A 115 2.55 -15.60 1.84
CA GLY A 115 2.47 -14.95 0.54
C GLY A 115 2.90 -13.48 0.55
N TRP A 116 2.61 -12.78 -0.51
CA TRP A 116 2.96 -11.37 -0.64
C TRP A 116 2.13 -10.49 0.29
N LEU A 117 2.79 -9.53 0.93
CA LEU A 117 2.19 -8.50 1.77
C LEU A 117 2.49 -7.12 1.19
N TYR A 118 1.43 -6.33 0.98
CA TYR A 118 1.50 -4.90 0.70
C TYR A 118 0.90 -4.17 1.90
N ASN A 119 1.71 -3.46 2.67
CA ASN A 119 1.28 -2.77 3.88
C ASN A 119 1.96 -1.39 4.00
N ALA A 120 1.19 -0.31 3.98
CA ALA A 120 1.72 1.03 4.20
C ALA A 120 1.91 1.31 5.70
N TRP A 121 0.94 0.88 6.53
CA TRP A 121 0.92 1.18 7.96
C TRP A 121 -0.13 0.31 8.69
N GLY A 122 0.06 0.13 9.98
CA GLY A 122 -0.95 -0.52 10.84
C GLY A 122 -0.85 -2.05 10.83
N ARG A 123 -1.87 -2.66 11.43
CA ARG A 123 -1.95 -4.11 11.63
C ARG A 123 -3.19 -4.74 10.97
N GLY A 124 -4.16 -3.93 10.56
CA GLY A 124 -5.33 -4.39 9.83
C GLY A 124 -4.96 -4.77 8.40
N ALA A 125 -5.52 -5.85 7.90
CA ALA A 125 -5.31 -6.29 6.53
C ALA A 125 -6.42 -7.21 6.06
N VAL A 126 -6.58 -7.32 4.74
CA VAL A 126 -7.38 -8.36 4.09
C VAL A 126 -6.46 -9.32 3.36
N GLN A 127 -6.60 -10.61 3.64
CA GLN A 127 -5.88 -11.66 2.95
C GLN A 127 -6.79 -12.27 1.88
N LEU A 128 -6.32 -12.23 0.64
CA LEU A 128 -6.91 -12.90 -0.51
C LEU A 128 -6.30 -14.28 -0.67
N ARG A 129 -7.13 -15.29 -0.88
CA ARG A 129 -6.72 -16.60 -1.37
C ARG A 129 -7.10 -16.66 -2.85
N LEU A 130 -6.10 -16.83 -3.69
CA LEU A 130 -6.23 -16.86 -5.13
C LEU A 130 -6.26 -18.31 -5.63
N ALA A 131 -6.82 -18.52 -6.81
CA ALA A 131 -6.78 -19.79 -7.50
C ALA A 131 -5.35 -20.33 -7.55
N GLY A 132 -5.19 -21.63 -7.29
CA GLY A 132 -3.89 -22.28 -7.16
C GLY A 132 -3.22 -22.11 -5.78
N GLY A 133 -3.96 -21.71 -4.75
CA GLY A 133 -3.52 -21.68 -3.36
C GLY A 133 -2.60 -20.50 -2.99
N ARG A 134 -2.30 -19.62 -3.91
CA ARG A 134 -1.49 -18.42 -3.64
C ARG A 134 -2.25 -17.45 -2.73
N ARG A 135 -1.50 -16.79 -1.85
CA ARG A 135 -2.06 -15.81 -0.91
C ARG A 135 -1.43 -14.45 -1.15
N PHE A 136 -2.27 -13.42 -1.01
CA PHE A 136 -1.86 -12.03 -1.09
C PHE A 136 -2.53 -11.24 0.03
N THR A 137 -1.77 -10.44 0.78
CA THR A 137 -2.28 -9.70 1.92
C THR A 137 -2.18 -8.20 1.64
N ILE A 138 -3.28 -7.51 1.80
CA ILE A 138 -3.43 -6.06 1.58
C ILE A 138 -3.61 -5.41 2.93
N GLY A 139 -2.62 -4.63 3.37
CA GLY A 139 -2.72 -3.78 4.57
C GLY A 139 -3.72 -2.66 4.36
N THR A 140 -4.53 -2.41 5.36
CA THR A 140 -5.52 -1.33 5.35
C THR A 140 -5.90 -0.97 6.78
N ASP A 141 -6.28 0.27 7.01
CA ASP A 141 -6.88 0.76 8.25
C ASP A 141 -8.40 0.51 8.31
N GLU A 142 -9.01 0.10 7.16
CA GLU A 142 -10.43 -0.24 7.04
C GLU A 142 -10.64 -1.69 6.53
N PRO A 143 -10.19 -2.72 7.28
CA PRO A 143 -10.23 -4.10 6.79
C PRO A 143 -11.65 -4.61 6.51
N ASP A 144 -12.61 -4.25 7.34
CA ASP A 144 -14.00 -4.71 7.20
C ASP A 144 -14.69 -4.04 6.01
N ALA A 145 -14.43 -2.75 5.76
CA ALA A 145 -14.96 -2.04 4.61
C ALA A 145 -14.39 -2.59 3.29
N LEU A 146 -13.09 -2.90 3.26
CA LEU A 146 -12.44 -3.51 2.10
C LEU A 146 -12.98 -4.93 1.85
N LEU A 147 -13.14 -5.74 2.90
CA LEU A 147 -13.71 -7.09 2.77
C LEU A 147 -15.13 -7.03 2.21
N ALA A 148 -16.00 -6.21 2.79
CA ALA A 148 -17.38 -6.03 2.31
C ALA A 148 -17.45 -5.51 0.86
N ALA A 149 -16.48 -4.69 0.43
CA ALA A 149 -16.42 -4.24 -0.96
C ALA A 149 -16.05 -5.38 -1.93
N ILE A 150 -15.12 -6.26 -1.53
CA ILE A 150 -14.71 -7.42 -2.32
C ILE A 150 -15.85 -8.43 -2.42
N GLU A 151 -16.56 -8.70 -1.31
CA GLU A 151 -17.69 -9.63 -1.27
C GLU A 151 -18.84 -9.15 -2.17
N ARG A 152 -19.25 -7.89 -2.04
CA ARG A 152 -20.31 -7.31 -2.89
C ARG A 152 -19.97 -7.36 -4.38
N ALA A 153 -18.71 -7.06 -4.73
CA ALA A 153 -18.27 -7.13 -6.12
C ALA A 153 -18.23 -8.58 -6.64
N GLY A 154 -17.89 -9.56 -5.77
CA GLY A 154 -17.90 -10.98 -6.09
C GLY A 154 -19.30 -11.55 -6.28
N GLU A 155 -20.29 -11.15 -5.47
CA GLU A 155 -21.70 -11.53 -5.60
C GLU A 155 -22.31 -11.06 -6.93
N GLY A 156 -21.94 -9.86 -7.37
CA GLY A 156 -22.35 -9.33 -8.67
C GLY A 156 -21.91 -10.16 -9.87
N LEU A 157 -20.77 -10.86 -9.77
CA LEU A 157 -20.27 -11.76 -10.83
C LEU A 157 -20.99 -13.13 -10.86
N GLY A 158 -21.54 -13.57 -9.70
CA GLY A 158 -22.27 -14.83 -9.61
C GLY A 158 -23.75 -14.74 -10.06
N ALA A 159 -24.26 -13.52 -10.26
CA ALA A 159 -25.66 -13.26 -10.61
C ALA A 159 -25.86 -12.93 -12.11
N ALA A 160 -24.83 -12.87 -12.90
CA ALA A 160 -24.85 -12.65 -14.37
C ALA A 160 -24.52 -13.94 -15.11
#